data_d3456eea6b2f373e18d1dbd585c9724f
#
_entry.id   d3456eea6b2f373e18d1dbd585c9724f
#
_cell.length_a   1.000
_cell.length_b   1.000
_cell.length_c   1.000
_cell.angle_alpha   90.00
_cell.angle_beta   90.00
_cell.angle_gamma   90.00
#
_symmetry.space_group_name_H-M   'P 1'
#
loop_
_entity.id
_entity.type
_entity.pdbx_description
1 polymer ?
#
loop_
_entity_poly.entity_id
_entity_poly.type
_entity_poly.pdbx_seq_one_letter_code
_entity_poly.pdbx_strand_id
1 'polypeptide(L)'
;MRQVVQHLADSHTNSLVRFKWALTEDRPLIKAYDEVAWAELPDVGRPDLEAVQSFLAALHGRWVVLLEGLSEDQWQRVWRHPESGDWRLDHTLGFYAWHGRHHLAHVTRLLEREGGPLPRR
;
A
#
# COMPACT_ATOMS: atom_id res chain seq x y z
N MET A 1 4.91 -4.13 15.97
CA MET A 1 4.54 -2.81 15.40
C MET A 1 5.41 -2.39 14.23
N ARG A 2 6.72 -2.42 14.39
CA ARG A 2 7.65 -2.02 13.33
C ARG A 2 7.44 -2.78 12.03
N GLN A 3 7.24 -4.09 12.13
CA GLN A 3 7.02 -4.95 10.96
C GLN A 3 5.72 -4.61 10.23
N VAL A 4 4.67 -4.21 10.96
CA VAL A 4 3.39 -3.83 10.35
C VAL A 4 3.55 -2.56 9.51
N VAL A 5 4.23 -1.55 10.04
CA VAL A 5 4.45 -0.28 9.33
C VAL A 5 5.32 -0.48 8.10
N GLN A 6 6.38 -1.28 8.23
CA GLN A 6 7.26 -1.61 7.10
C GLN A 6 6.52 -2.43 6.03
N HIS A 7 5.69 -3.37 6.46
CA HIS A 7 4.87 -4.14 5.53
C HIS A 7 3.92 -3.22 4.74
N LEU A 8 3.28 -2.25 5.41
CA LEU A 8 2.44 -1.26 4.73
C LEU A 8 3.23 -0.44 3.72
N ALA A 9 4.45 -0.02 4.07
CA ALA A 9 5.30 0.74 3.17
C ALA A 9 5.59 -0.06 1.89
N ASP A 10 5.99 -1.30 2.03
CA ASP A 10 6.29 -2.17 0.89
C ASP A 10 5.03 -2.48 0.07
N SER A 11 3.95 -2.84 0.73
CA SER A 11 2.68 -3.20 0.09
C SER A 11 2.09 -2.01 -0.68
N HIS A 12 2.03 -0.84 -0.06
CA HIS A 12 1.44 0.35 -0.69
C HIS A 12 2.32 0.91 -1.79
N THR A 13 3.64 0.80 -1.68
CA THR A 13 4.56 1.16 -2.77
C THR A 13 4.29 0.29 -4.00
N ASN A 14 4.18 -1.01 -3.82
CA ASN A 14 3.88 -1.93 -4.91
C ASN A 14 2.50 -1.64 -5.50
N SER A 15 1.52 -1.29 -4.67
CA SER A 15 0.16 -0.99 -5.13
C SER A 15 0.11 0.26 -6.01
N LEU A 16 0.81 1.32 -5.62
CA LEU A 16 0.88 2.54 -6.44
C LEU A 16 1.48 2.23 -7.81
N VAL A 17 2.55 1.45 -7.84
CA VAL A 17 3.20 1.03 -9.09
C VAL A 17 2.24 0.22 -9.95
N ARG A 18 1.49 -0.71 -9.36
CA ARG A 18 0.51 -1.53 -10.07
C ARG A 18 -0.61 -0.70 -10.68
N PHE A 19 -1.09 0.33 -9.96
CA PHE A 19 -2.06 1.27 -10.49
C PHE A 19 -1.51 1.99 -11.72
N LYS A 20 -0.28 2.48 -11.64
CA LYS A 20 0.34 3.18 -12.76
C LYS A 20 0.56 2.28 -13.97
N TRP A 21 0.94 1.03 -13.75
CA TRP A 21 1.07 0.07 -14.83
C TRP A 21 -0.29 -0.21 -15.48
N ALA A 22 -1.33 -0.43 -14.71
CA ALA A 22 -2.69 -0.66 -15.24
C ALA A 22 -3.19 0.53 -16.06
N LEU A 23 -2.81 1.75 -15.65
CA LEU A 23 -3.23 2.97 -16.34
C LEU A 23 -2.44 3.26 -17.62
N THR A 24 -1.27 2.67 -17.79
CA THR A 24 -0.36 2.95 -18.90
C THR A 24 -0.15 1.77 -19.85
N GLU A 25 -0.55 0.57 -19.45
CA GLU A 25 -0.38 -0.64 -20.25
C GLU A 25 -1.68 -1.41 -20.30
N ASP A 26 -1.84 -2.24 -21.32
CA ASP A 26 -3.05 -3.06 -21.49
C ASP A 26 -2.91 -4.35 -20.68
N ARG A 27 -3.65 -4.44 -19.58
CA ARG A 27 -3.72 -5.62 -18.70
C ARG A 27 -2.34 -6.17 -18.35
N PRO A 28 -1.44 -5.34 -17.80
CA PRO A 28 -0.08 -5.79 -17.55
C PRO A 28 -0.04 -6.94 -16.54
N LEU A 29 0.84 -7.91 -16.79
CA LEU A 29 1.18 -8.91 -15.80
C LEU A 29 2.22 -8.31 -14.87
N ILE A 30 1.89 -8.17 -13.60
CA ILE A 30 2.81 -7.60 -12.62
C ILE A 30 3.71 -8.70 -12.04
N LYS A 31 4.80 -8.28 -11.42
CA LYS A 31 5.64 -9.20 -10.68
C LYS A 31 5.15 -9.26 -9.22
N ALA A 32 4.84 -10.47 -8.76
CA ALA A 32 4.60 -10.69 -7.33
C ALA A 32 5.93 -10.60 -6.58
N TYR A 33 5.92 -10.04 -5.37
CA TYR A 33 7.10 -10.00 -4.54
C TYR A 33 6.95 -10.94 -3.34
N ASP A 34 8.08 -11.44 -2.86
CA ASP A 34 8.13 -12.33 -1.70
C ASP A 34 8.07 -11.50 -0.42
N GLU A 35 6.89 -11.40 0.17
CA GLU A 35 6.66 -10.58 1.36
C GLU A 35 7.53 -11.02 2.55
N VAL A 36 7.74 -12.32 2.70
CA VAL A 36 8.56 -12.85 3.79
C VAL A 36 10.02 -12.46 3.60
N ALA A 37 10.54 -12.63 2.40
CA ALA A 37 11.92 -12.26 2.08
C ALA A 37 12.14 -10.74 2.23
N TRP A 38 11.18 -9.94 1.80
CA TRP A 38 11.26 -8.48 1.95
C TRP A 38 11.27 -8.07 3.43
N ALA A 39 10.48 -8.75 4.26
CA ALA A 39 10.42 -8.48 5.70
C ALA A 39 11.72 -8.81 6.41
N GLU A 40 12.59 -9.61 5.82
CA GLU A 40 13.88 -9.98 6.39
C GLU A 40 15.02 -9.06 5.96
N LEU A 41 14.75 -8.07 5.09
CA LEU A 41 15.76 -7.14 4.62
C LEU A 41 16.16 -6.12 5.70
N PRO A 42 17.37 -5.55 5.60
CA PRO A 42 17.89 -4.64 6.63
C PRO A 42 17.05 -3.40 6.90
N ASP A 43 16.33 -2.87 5.91
CA ASP A 43 15.46 -1.71 6.09
C ASP A 43 14.30 -2.00 7.02
N VAL A 44 13.82 -3.25 7.06
CA VAL A 44 12.81 -3.69 8.03
C VAL A 44 13.43 -3.97 9.39
N GLY A 45 14.63 -4.56 9.40
CA GLY A 45 15.35 -4.91 10.63
C GLY A 45 15.88 -3.70 11.41
N ARG A 46 16.04 -2.56 10.76
CA ARG A 46 16.53 -1.31 11.37
C ARG A 46 15.57 -0.16 11.09
N PRO A 47 14.34 -0.23 11.57
CA PRO A 47 13.35 0.76 11.20
C PRO A 47 13.59 2.09 11.92
N ASP A 48 13.55 3.16 11.13
CA ASP A 48 13.28 4.50 11.60
C ASP A 48 11.78 4.73 11.42
N LEU A 49 11.02 4.54 12.49
CA LEU A 49 9.55 4.65 12.43
C LEU A 49 9.08 6.01 11.93
N GLU A 50 9.76 7.08 12.34
CA GLU A 50 9.39 8.43 11.90
C GLU A 50 9.58 8.57 10.40
N ALA A 51 10.69 8.10 9.86
CA ALA A 51 10.95 8.12 8.42
C ALA A 51 9.93 7.30 7.65
N VAL A 52 9.57 6.13 8.13
CA VAL A 52 8.58 5.26 7.48
C VAL A 52 7.19 5.89 7.51
N GLN A 53 6.80 6.50 8.62
CA GLN A 53 5.53 7.20 8.72
C GLN A 53 5.47 8.39 7.77
N SER A 54 6.55 9.16 7.66
CA SER A 54 6.65 10.27 6.72
C SER A 54 6.57 9.78 5.27
N PHE A 55 7.23 8.69 4.97
CA PHE A 55 7.15 8.06 3.66
C PHE A 55 5.74 7.63 3.31
N LEU A 56 5.05 6.96 4.23
CA LEU A 56 3.67 6.51 4.03
C LEU A 56 2.71 7.69 3.83
N ALA A 57 2.86 8.74 4.60
CA ALA A 57 2.03 9.93 4.46
C ALA A 57 2.21 10.58 3.08
N ALA A 58 3.46 10.72 2.62
CA ALA A 58 3.75 11.28 1.31
C ALA A 58 3.25 10.37 0.18
N LEU A 59 3.45 9.07 0.32
CA LEU A 59 2.98 8.07 -0.65
C LEU A 59 1.45 8.12 -0.79
N HIS A 60 0.73 8.14 0.33
CA HIS A 60 -0.73 8.21 0.34
C HIS A 60 -1.23 9.52 -0.25
N GLY A 61 -0.58 10.64 0.05
CA GLY A 61 -0.92 11.93 -0.53
C GLY A 61 -0.81 11.92 -2.05
N ARG A 62 0.28 11.39 -2.55
CA ARG A 62 0.48 11.26 -4.00
C ARG A 62 -0.52 10.29 -4.65
N TRP A 63 -0.82 9.20 -3.97
CA TRP A 63 -1.78 8.21 -4.44
C TRP A 63 -3.19 8.81 -4.53
N VAL A 64 -3.60 9.57 -3.52
CA VAL A 64 -4.89 10.27 -3.52
C VAL A 64 -5.00 11.22 -4.71
N VAL A 65 -3.95 11.98 -5.02
CA VAL A 65 -3.95 12.87 -6.19
C VAL A 65 -4.16 12.07 -7.48
N LEU A 66 -3.50 10.93 -7.61
CA LEU A 66 -3.70 10.05 -8.77
C LEU A 66 -5.16 9.57 -8.84
N LEU A 67 -5.70 9.08 -7.73
CA LEU A 67 -7.05 8.51 -7.70
C LEU A 67 -8.13 9.55 -7.99
N GLU A 68 -7.97 10.77 -7.49
CA GLU A 68 -8.92 11.86 -7.74
C GLU A 68 -8.96 12.28 -9.21
N GLY A 69 -7.90 12.04 -9.95
CA GLY A 69 -7.82 12.36 -11.38
C GLY A 69 -8.30 11.28 -12.32
N LEU A 70 -8.72 10.11 -11.82
CA LEU A 70 -9.13 9.01 -12.69
C LEU A 70 -10.54 9.18 -13.22
N SER A 71 -10.72 8.91 -14.52
CA SER A 71 -12.03 8.80 -15.15
C SER A 71 -12.68 7.45 -14.80
N GLU A 72 -13.98 7.31 -15.05
CA GLU A 72 -14.65 6.04 -14.84
C GLU A 72 -14.06 4.92 -15.67
N ASP A 73 -13.69 5.19 -16.92
CA ASP A 73 -13.03 4.19 -17.77
C ASP A 73 -11.69 3.75 -17.19
N GLN A 74 -10.93 4.67 -16.61
CA GLN A 74 -9.67 4.35 -15.98
C GLN A 74 -9.85 3.46 -14.74
N TRP A 75 -10.92 3.65 -14.00
CA TRP A 75 -11.24 2.78 -12.86
C TRP A 75 -11.52 1.33 -13.27
N GLN A 76 -11.88 1.08 -14.52
CA GLN A 76 -12.09 -0.26 -15.06
C GLN A 76 -10.82 -0.92 -15.58
N ARG A 77 -9.70 -0.21 -15.59
CA ARG A 77 -8.41 -0.77 -16.02
C ARG A 77 -8.01 -1.91 -15.13
N VAL A 78 -7.26 -2.86 -15.69
CA VAL A 78 -6.92 -4.14 -15.07
C VAL A 78 -5.42 -4.33 -15.01
N TRP A 79 -4.94 -4.88 -13.91
CA TRP A 79 -3.62 -5.49 -13.83
C TRP A 79 -3.80 -6.98 -13.52
N ARG A 80 -2.79 -7.77 -13.86
CA ARG A 80 -2.87 -9.22 -13.72
C ARG A 80 -1.81 -9.70 -12.73
N HIS A 81 -2.27 -10.47 -11.76
CA HIS A 81 -1.40 -11.13 -10.81
C HIS A 81 -1.11 -12.55 -11.30
N PRO A 82 0.16 -13.03 -11.21
CA PRO A 82 0.50 -14.38 -11.73
C PRO A 82 -0.24 -15.52 -11.04
N GLU A 83 -0.73 -15.31 -9.81
CA GLU A 83 -1.44 -16.36 -9.06
C GLU A 83 -2.93 -16.09 -8.96
N SER A 84 -3.34 -14.87 -8.63
CA SER A 84 -4.75 -14.56 -8.36
C SER A 84 -5.52 -14.04 -9.56
N GLY A 85 -4.87 -13.76 -10.68
CA GLY A 85 -5.54 -13.37 -11.92
C GLY A 85 -5.80 -11.87 -12.03
N ASP A 86 -6.89 -11.52 -12.70
CA ASP A 86 -7.20 -10.16 -13.06
C ASP A 86 -7.80 -9.36 -11.91
N TRP A 87 -7.31 -8.11 -11.75
CA TRP A 87 -7.79 -7.17 -10.76
C TRP A 87 -8.12 -5.84 -11.42
N ARG A 88 -9.38 -5.40 -11.31
CA ARG A 88 -9.74 -4.04 -11.72
C ARG A 88 -9.32 -3.05 -10.66
N LEU A 89 -9.00 -1.83 -11.07
CA LEU A 89 -8.54 -0.80 -10.14
C LEU A 89 -9.56 -0.46 -9.06
N ASP A 90 -10.85 -0.40 -9.41
CA ASP A 90 -11.90 -0.12 -8.42
C ASP A 90 -11.97 -1.21 -7.35
N HIS A 91 -11.87 -2.48 -7.73
CA HIS A 91 -11.83 -3.59 -6.79
C HIS A 91 -10.55 -3.59 -5.96
N THR A 92 -9.43 -3.28 -6.59
CA THR A 92 -8.12 -3.20 -5.92
C THR A 92 -8.16 -2.15 -4.82
N LEU A 93 -8.71 -0.97 -5.12
CA LEU A 93 -8.81 0.09 -4.12
C LEU A 93 -9.67 -0.34 -2.93
N GLY A 94 -10.82 -0.98 -3.19
CA GLY A 94 -11.68 -1.49 -2.13
C GLY A 94 -10.97 -2.45 -1.21
N PHE A 95 -10.22 -3.39 -1.77
CA PHE A 95 -9.42 -4.35 -1.01
C PHE A 95 -8.36 -3.65 -0.16
N TYR A 96 -7.57 -2.74 -0.77
CA TYR A 96 -6.50 -2.06 -0.05
C TYR A 96 -7.03 -1.08 1.00
N ALA A 97 -8.15 -0.43 0.76
CA ALA A 97 -8.77 0.46 1.74
C ALA A 97 -9.17 -0.31 2.99
N TRP A 98 -9.78 -1.50 2.82
CA TRP A 98 -10.14 -2.35 3.95
C TRP A 98 -8.88 -2.87 4.67
N HIS A 99 -7.92 -3.38 3.91
CA HIS A 99 -6.68 -3.94 4.44
C HIS A 99 -5.84 -2.89 5.17
N GLY A 100 -5.72 -1.70 4.58
CA GLY A 100 -4.99 -0.59 5.18
C GLY A 100 -5.62 -0.11 6.48
N ARG A 101 -6.95 0.00 6.53
CA ARG A 101 -7.65 0.37 7.76
C ARG A 101 -7.46 -0.66 8.86
N HIS A 102 -7.45 -1.94 8.52
CA HIS A 102 -7.23 -3.01 9.48
C HIS A 102 -5.83 -2.92 10.09
N HIS A 103 -4.81 -2.75 9.26
CA HIS A 103 -3.43 -2.59 9.73
C HIS A 103 -3.23 -1.31 10.52
N LEU A 104 -3.82 -0.21 10.06
CA LEU A 104 -3.73 1.07 10.75
C LEU A 104 -4.36 1.02 12.14
N ALA A 105 -5.50 0.37 12.27
CA ALA A 105 -6.15 0.17 13.58
C ALA A 105 -5.25 -0.62 14.53
N HIS A 106 -4.56 -1.64 14.01
CA HIS A 106 -3.62 -2.43 14.80
C HIS A 106 -2.43 -1.60 15.28
N VAL A 107 -1.84 -0.81 14.39
CA VAL A 107 -0.74 0.10 14.72
C VAL A 107 -1.17 1.15 15.74
N THR A 108 -2.34 1.74 15.55
CA THR A 108 -2.90 2.74 16.46
C THR A 108 -3.02 2.19 17.87
N ARG A 109 -3.57 0.99 18.00
CA ARG A 109 -3.71 0.33 19.32
C ARG A 109 -2.36 0.08 19.98
N LEU A 110 -1.36 -0.32 19.22
CA LEU A 110 -0.01 -0.53 19.76
C LEU A 110 0.62 0.77 20.22
N LEU A 111 0.45 1.85 19.46
CA LEU A 111 0.99 3.16 19.81
C LEU A 111 0.29 3.75 21.05
N GLU A 112 -1.00 3.53 21.22
CA GLU A 112 -1.73 3.96 22.39
C GLU A 112 -1.18 3.28 23.65
N ARG A 113 -0.78 2.01 23.57
CA ARG A 113 -0.13 1.31 24.68
C ARG A 113 1.26 1.86 24.98
N GLU A 114 1.96 2.37 23.97
CA GLU A 114 3.33 2.88 24.11
C GLU A 114 3.39 4.37 24.42
N GLY A 115 2.24 5.04 24.55
CA GLY A 115 2.17 6.40 25.02
C GLY A 115 1.80 7.49 24.03
N GLY A 116 1.24 7.16 22.89
CA GLY A 116 0.80 8.20 21.99
C GLY A 116 -0.10 7.74 20.86
N PRO A 117 -1.23 8.43 20.63
CA PRO A 117 -2.07 8.16 19.48
C PRO A 117 -1.43 8.64 18.19
N LEU A 118 -1.78 7.96 17.08
CA LEU A 118 -1.41 8.46 15.77
C LEU A 118 -2.23 9.70 15.43
N PRO A 119 -1.65 10.66 14.68
CA PRO A 119 -2.41 11.78 14.15
C PRO A 119 -3.54 11.26 13.27
N ARG A 120 -4.71 11.84 13.41
CA ARG A 120 -5.81 11.53 12.51
C ARG A 120 -5.61 12.24 11.19
N ARG A 121 -6.01 11.58 10.16
CA ARG A 121 -6.06 12.19 8.85
C ARG A 121 -7.33 13.01 8.70
#